data_69802e97774234ecbf96bc3dfa532e2c
#
_entry.id   69802e97774234ecbf96bc3dfa532e2c
#
_cell.length_a   1.000
_cell.length_b   1.000
_cell.length_c   1.000
_cell.angle_alpha   90.00
_cell.angle_beta   90.00
_cell.angle_gamma   90.00
#
_symmetry.space_group_name_H-M   'P 1'
#
loop_
_entity.id
_entity.type
_entity.pdbx_description
1 polymer ?
#
loop_
_entity_poly.entity_id
_entity_poly.type
_entity_poly.pdbx_seq_one_letter_code
_entity_poly.pdbx_strand_id
1 'polypeptide(L)'
;MKLLLTLVACAAFALPVGAQAQAPTPSAQNPVREISQIAGEVYRFRNNNHYSIFVVTPAGIIATDPINAAAATWLKDELKKRWPDRPIKYVVYSHDHNDHIAGGEVWADTAIVVAHQDAKVAILGEKRPTAVPQVTFTDRMTIELGGTVMELHWVGRNHSNNSVVMRLPKEKIAFAVDFIPVRAVTFRDLPDAYLDEWIESLKKVEAMEFDIFVPGHGPLGNKTDVVNFRGYMEDLRGQVLAAARAGKTLDETKQLVDLSKYKSWGGFEQMGMLNIEGMYRLVQQNRRPN
;
A
#
# COMPACT_ATOMS: atom_id res chain seq x y z
N MET A 1 37.61 12.25 80.35
CA MET A 1 37.36 11.18 79.37
C MET A 1 37.21 11.94 78.00
N LYS A 2 38.28 11.98 77.21
CA LYS A 2 38.36 12.71 75.96
C LYS A 2 38.08 11.72 74.81
N LEU A 3 37.02 11.92 74.08
CA LEU A 3 36.66 11.17 72.87
C LEU A 3 37.40 11.72 71.68
N LEU A 4 38.22 10.92 71.01
CA LEU A 4 38.90 11.23 69.77
C LEU A 4 37.97 10.83 68.61
N LEU A 5 37.56 11.80 67.80
CA LEU A 5 36.87 11.53 66.51
C LEU A 5 37.94 11.40 65.42
N THR A 6 38.03 10.25 64.80
CA THR A 6 38.88 10.04 63.62
C THR A 6 38.05 10.28 62.36
N LEU A 7 38.41 11.31 61.58
CA LEU A 7 37.84 11.51 60.25
C LEU A 7 38.51 10.56 59.25
N VAL A 8 37.71 9.72 58.59
CA VAL A 8 38.14 8.97 57.41
C VAL A 8 37.77 9.75 56.16
N ALA A 9 38.78 10.21 55.44
CA ALA A 9 38.58 10.85 54.13
C ALA A 9 38.49 9.79 53.05
N CYS A 10 37.29 9.63 52.42
CA CYS A 10 37.10 8.83 51.19
C CYS A 10 37.51 9.67 49.98
N ALA A 11 38.62 9.33 49.34
CA ALA A 11 39.00 9.86 48.03
C ALA A 11 38.19 9.17 46.93
N ALA A 12 37.29 9.92 46.27
CA ALA A 12 36.55 9.43 45.10
C ALA A 12 37.46 9.55 43.86
N PHE A 13 37.88 8.43 43.29
CA PHE A 13 38.51 8.37 41.99
C PHE A 13 37.44 8.51 40.91
N ALA A 14 37.40 9.63 40.21
CA ALA A 14 36.61 9.82 38.98
C ALA A 14 37.39 9.18 37.83
N LEU A 15 36.83 8.09 37.27
CA LEU A 15 37.32 7.51 36.02
C LEU A 15 36.81 8.41 34.83
N PRO A 16 37.64 8.65 33.84
CA PRO A 16 37.18 9.39 32.65
C PRO A 16 36.19 8.53 31.88
N VAL A 17 34.97 9.08 31.65
CA VAL A 17 33.98 8.48 30.72
C VAL A 17 34.57 8.63 29.32
N GLY A 18 35.03 7.52 28.76
CA GLY A 18 35.47 7.46 27.37
C GLY A 18 34.32 7.84 26.43
N ALA A 19 34.51 8.88 25.63
CA ALA A 19 33.62 9.25 24.55
C ALA A 19 33.54 8.07 23.56
N GLN A 20 32.44 7.32 23.58
CA GLN A 20 32.13 6.35 22.53
C GLN A 20 31.91 7.13 21.23
N ALA A 21 32.81 6.94 20.27
CA ALA A 21 32.58 7.42 18.91
C ALA A 21 31.28 6.78 18.37
N GLN A 22 30.27 7.61 18.13
CA GLN A 22 29.05 7.17 17.44
C GLN A 22 29.44 6.64 16.07
N ALA A 23 29.06 5.38 15.79
CA ALA A 23 29.18 4.83 14.45
C ALA A 23 28.49 5.77 13.44
N PRO A 24 29.06 6.00 12.25
CA PRO A 24 28.46 6.87 11.26
C PRO A 24 27.07 6.33 10.91
N THR A 25 26.07 7.18 11.04
CA THR A 25 24.71 6.92 10.55
C THR A 25 24.81 6.54 9.08
N PRO A 26 24.18 5.43 8.62
CA PRO A 26 24.18 5.08 7.22
C PRO A 26 23.71 6.30 6.41
N SER A 27 24.48 6.72 5.42
CA SER A 27 24.09 7.82 4.52
C SER A 27 22.73 7.42 3.91
N ALA A 28 21.71 8.25 4.11
CA ALA A 28 20.41 8.06 3.48
C ALA A 28 20.64 8.04 1.96
N GLN A 29 20.55 6.85 1.35
CA GLN A 29 20.64 6.73 -0.10
C GLN A 29 19.51 7.57 -0.70
N ASN A 30 19.82 8.38 -1.70
CA ASN A 30 18.81 9.14 -2.41
C ASN A 30 17.73 8.19 -2.95
N PRO A 31 16.44 8.51 -2.74
CA PRO A 31 15.38 7.64 -3.22
C PRO A 31 15.42 7.51 -4.75
N VAL A 32 15.22 6.30 -5.24
CA VAL A 32 15.10 6.04 -6.68
C VAL A 32 13.75 6.60 -7.14
N ARG A 33 13.77 7.62 -7.99
CA ARG A 33 12.56 8.24 -8.56
C ARG A 33 12.61 8.19 -10.08
N GLU A 34 11.50 7.81 -10.67
CA GLU A 34 11.38 7.64 -12.11
C GLU A 34 9.96 7.95 -12.57
N ILE A 35 9.84 8.54 -13.76
CA ILE A 35 8.59 8.69 -14.49
C ILE A 35 8.72 7.92 -15.78
N SER A 36 7.86 6.91 -15.98
CA SER A 36 7.77 6.12 -17.20
C SER A 36 6.38 6.19 -17.81
N GLN A 37 6.29 6.26 -19.13
CA GLN A 37 5.02 6.22 -19.84
C GLN A 37 4.50 4.80 -19.89
N ILE A 38 3.19 4.61 -19.65
CA ILE A 38 2.53 3.31 -19.72
C ILE A 38 1.85 3.15 -21.08
N ALA A 39 0.90 4.03 -21.38
CA ALA A 39 0.17 4.08 -22.64
C ALA A 39 -0.50 5.45 -22.81
N GLY A 40 -0.55 5.97 -24.03
CA GLY A 40 -1.12 7.29 -24.30
C GLY A 40 -0.48 8.36 -23.40
N GLU A 41 -1.30 9.16 -22.74
CA GLU A 41 -0.85 10.20 -21.81
C GLU A 41 -0.89 9.72 -20.34
N VAL A 42 -0.82 8.41 -20.10
CA VAL A 42 -0.77 7.79 -18.77
C VAL A 42 0.67 7.43 -18.41
N TYR A 43 1.09 7.90 -17.27
CA TYR A 43 2.45 7.73 -16.76
C TYR A 43 2.44 7.05 -15.40
N ARG A 44 3.49 6.28 -15.12
CA ARG A 44 3.79 5.70 -13.82
C ARG A 44 4.90 6.49 -13.14
N PHE A 45 4.67 6.89 -11.92
CA PHE A 45 5.67 7.46 -11.04
C PHE A 45 6.18 6.39 -10.07
N ARG A 46 7.47 6.31 -9.91
CA ARG A 46 8.18 5.44 -8.96
C ARG A 46 8.85 6.28 -7.88
N ASN A 47 8.67 5.88 -6.63
CA ASN A 47 9.50 6.33 -5.50
C ASN A 47 9.95 5.08 -4.71
N ASN A 48 11.16 4.61 -4.94
CA ASN A 48 11.67 3.32 -4.45
C ASN A 48 10.78 2.14 -4.88
N ASN A 49 10.07 1.51 -3.93
CA ASN A 49 9.18 0.38 -4.17
C ASN A 49 7.70 0.77 -4.24
N HIS A 50 7.38 2.06 -4.16
CA HIS A 50 6.02 2.57 -4.28
C HIS A 50 5.79 3.17 -5.65
N TYR A 51 4.60 2.96 -6.16
CA TYR A 51 4.22 3.44 -7.48
C TYR A 51 2.83 4.07 -7.44
N SER A 52 2.70 5.18 -8.16
CA SER A 52 1.42 5.81 -8.47
C SER A 52 1.32 6.10 -9.96
N ILE A 53 0.15 6.51 -10.42
CA ILE A 53 -0.04 6.93 -11.81
C ILE A 53 -0.49 8.38 -11.88
N PHE A 54 -0.24 9.00 -13.02
CA PHE A 54 -0.87 10.26 -13.37
C PHE A 54 -1.20 10.31 -14.87
N VAL A 55 -2.20 11.11 -15.21
CA VAL A 55 -2.66 11.28 -16.58
C VAL A 55 -2.55 12.74 -16.95
N VAL A 56 -1.86 13.05 -18.05
CA VAL A 56 -1.72 14.41 -18.58
C VAL A 56 -2.83 14.67 -19.59
N THR A 57 -3.62 15.71 -19.36
CA THR A 57 -4.71 16.09 -20.26
C THR A 57 -4.55 17.53 -20.74
N PRO A 58 -5.26 17.96 -21.80
CA PRO A 58 -5.25 19.37 -22.22
C PRO A 58 -5.69 20.36 -21.14
N ALA A 59 -6.50 19.93 -20.16
CA ALA A 59 -7.07 20.77 -19.10
C ALA A 59 -6.33 20.69 -17.76
N GLY A 60 -5.28 19.88 -17.66
CA GLY A 60 -4.51 19.65 -16.43
C GLY A 60 -4.18 18.19 -16.19
N ILE A 61 -3.79 17.83 -14.98
CA ILE A 61 -3.33 16.51 -14.62
C ILE A 61 -4.28 15.90 -13.58
N ILE A 62 -4.59 14.61 -13.76
CA ILE A 62 -5.18 13.75 -12.73
C ILE A 62 -4.01 12.92 -12.16
N ALA A 63 -3.71 13.09 -10.89
CA ALA A 63 -2.69 12.31 -10.17
C ALA A 63 -3.34 11.34 -9.19
N THR A 64 -2.59 10.32 -8.78
CA THR A 64 -2.99 9.40 -7.71
C THR A 64 -1.92 9.40 -6.63
N ASP A 65 -2.19 8.88 -5.51
CA ASP A 65 -1.30 8.57 -4.37
C ASP A 65 0.03 9.37 -4.33
N PRO A 66 0.14 10.35 -3.44
CA PRO A 66 1.35 11.17 -3.29
C PRO A 66 2.56 10.41 -2.70
N ILE A 67 2.34 9.23 -2.08
CA ILE A 67 3.33 8.31 -1.48
C ILE A 67 3.92 8.89 -0.19
N ASN A 68 4.52 10.06 -0.26
CA ASN A 68 4.99 10.87 0.88
C ASN A 68 5.29 12.30 0.42
N ALA A 69 5.43 13.24 1.36
CA ALA A 69 5.62 14.65 1.04
C ALA A 69 6.85 14.94 0.15
N ALA A 70 7.97 14.23 0.35
CA ALA A 70 9.17 14.40 -0.47
C ALA A 70 9.00 13.85 -1.90
N ALA A 71 8.25 12.74 -2.05
CA ALA A 71 7.90 12.17 -3.36
C ALA A 71 6.90 13.09 -4.09
N ALA A 72 5.89 13.57 -3.37
CA ALA A 72 4.88 14.49 -3.90
C ALA A 72 5.49 15.81 -4.39
N THR A 73 6.40 16.39 -3.61
CA THR A 73 7.13 17.61 -3.99
C THR A 73 7.96 17.39 -5.25
N TRP A 74 8.75 16.32 -5.27
CA TRP A 74 9.57 15.99 -6.43
C TRP A 74 8.72 15.79 -7.70
N LEU A 75 7.62 15.05 -7.58
CA LEU A 75 6.74 14.82 -8.73
C LEU A 75 6.08 16.12 -9.20
N LYS A 76 5.60 16.97 -8.29
CA LYS A 76 5.02 18.28 -8.62
C LYS A 76 6.01 19.15 -9.41
N ASP A 77 7.28 19.20 -8.98
CA ASP A 77 8.34 19.96 -9.65
C ASP A 77 8.63 19.37 -11.06
N GLU A 78 8.71 18.07 -11.20
CA GLU A 78 8.90 17.40 -12.50
C GLU A 78 7.72 17.62 -13.46
N LEU A 79 6.49 17.56 -12.95
CA LEU A 79 5.29 17.83 -13.75
C LEU A 79 5.28 19.27 -14.22
N LYS A 80 5.62 20.24 -13.36
CA LYS A 80 5.71 21.65 -13.73
C LYS A 80 6.79 21.94 -14.78
N LYS A 81 7.93 21.23 -14.74
CA LYS A 81 8.99 21.35 -15.77
C LYS A 81 8.54 20.81 -17.12
N ARG A 82 7.84 19.66 -17.14
CA ARG A 82 7.45 18.97 -18.37
C ARG A 82 6.19 19.54 -19.00
N TRP A 83 5.24 19.96 -18.15
CA TRP A 83 3.93 20.48 -18.56
C TRP A 83 3.58 21.74 -17.74
N PRO A 84 4.25 22.89 -17.98
CA PRO A 84 4.14 24.10 -17.14
C PRO A 84 2.71 24.66 -17.06
N ASP A 85 1.92 24.51 -18.11
CA ASP A 85 0.55 25.04 -18.20
C ASP A 85 -0.52 24.03 -17.77
N ARG A 86 -0.12 22.89 -17.17
CA ARG A 86 -1.03 21.81 -16.79
C ARG A 86 -0.90 21.50 -15.30
N PRO A 87 -1.59 22.25 -14.42
CA PRO A 87 -1.57 21.99 -13.00
C PRO A 87 -2.27 20.67 -12.67
N ILE A 88 -1.92 20.09 -11.50
CA ILE A 88 -2.67 18.97 -10.94
C ILE A 88 -4.06 19.47 -10.54
N LYS A 89 -5.11 18.90 -11.13
CA LYS A 89 -6.52 19.29 -10.90
C LYS A 89 -7.23 18.33 -9.95
N TYR A 90 -6.86 17.05 -10.00
CA TYR A 90 -7.41 16.02 -9.13
C TYR A 90 -6.29 15.16 -8.57
N VAL A 91 -6.46 14.77 -7.33
CA VAL A 91 -5.67 13.72 -6.67
C VAL A 91 -6.65 12.66 -6.18
N VAL A 92 -6.47 11.42 -6.60
CA VAL A 92 -7.29 10.30 -6.17
C VAL A 92 -6.47 9.42 -5.23
N TYR A 93 -6.94 9.22 -4.01
CA TYR A 93 -6.33 8.28 -3.08
C TYR A 93 -6.86 6.87 -3.35
N SER A 94 -5.93 5.92 -3.46
CA SER A 94 -6.27 4.51 -3.68
C SER A 94 -6.93 3.87 -2.46
N HIS A 95 -6.44 4.18 -1.27
CA HIS A 95 -6.95 3.80 0.05
C HIS A 95 -6.28 4.67 1.12
N ASP A 96 -6.53 4.41 2.40
CA ASP A 96 -6.12 5.30 3.49
C ASP A 96 -4.72 5.05 4.07
N HIS A 97 -3.94 4.08 3.59
CA HIS A 97 -2.62 3.78 4.16
C HIS A 97 -1.59 4.90 3.95
N ASN A 98 -0.79 5.16 4.98
CA ASN A 98 0.15 6.27 5.03
C ASN A 98 1.19 6.29 3.92
N ASP A 99 1.69 5.13 3.53
CA ASP A 99 2.72 4.98 2.49
C ASP A 99 2.20 5.23 1.08
N HIS A 100 0.91 5.47 0.94
CA HIS A 100 0.25 5.89 -0.30
C HIS A 100 -0.23 7.33 -0.25
N ILE A 101 -0.89 7.74 0.83
CA ILE A 101 -1.57 9.05 0.86
C ILE A 101 -0.81 10.15 1.58
N ALA A 102 0.23 9.86 2.37
CA ALA A 102 0.99 10.90 3.07
C ALA A 102 1.57 11.91 2.08
N GLY A 103 1.53 13.20 2.43
CA GLY A 103 2.02 14.28 1.56
C GLY A 103 1.00 14.82 0.56
N GLY A 104 -0.27 14.40 0.63
CA GLY A 104 -1.32 14.93 -0.26
C GLY A 104 -1.53 16.43 -0.13
N GLU A 105 -1.18 17.03 0.98
CA GLU A 105 -1.22 18.48 1.20
C GLU A 105 -0.31 19.27 0.25
N VAL A 106 0.74 18.64 -0.29
CA VAL A 106 1.66 19.26 -1.26
C VAL A 106 0.95 19.64 -2.55
N TRP A 107 -0.14 18.93 -2.91
CA TRP A 107 -0.89 19.16 -4.13
C TRP A 107 -2.23 19.86 -3.90
N ALA A 108 -2.64 20.02 -2.64
CA ALA A 108 -3.96 20.58 -2.28
C ALA A 108 -4.12 22.07 -2.58
N ASP A 109 -3.06 22.77 -2.99
CA ASP A 109 -3.10 24.17 -3.45
C ASP A 109 -3.80 24.32 -4.81
N THR A 110 -3.80 23.28 -5.64
CA THR A 110 -4.40 23.30 -6.99
C THR A 110 -5.36 22.16 -7.24
N ALA A 111 -5.25 21.06 -6.49
CA ALA A 111 -5.98 19.83 -6.74
C ALA A 111 -7.16 19.62 -5.78
N ILE A 112 -8.25 19.09 -6.33
CA ILE A 112 -9.35 18.51 -5.57
C ILE A 112 -8.95 17.09 -5.17
N VAL A 113 -8.95 16.78 -3.88
CA VAL A 113 -8.66 15.44 -3.36
C VAL A 113 -9.94 14.62 -3.33
N VAL A 114 -9.89 13.45 -3.98
CA VAL A 114 -10.99 12.48 -4.12
C VAL A 114 -10.60 11.17 -3.46
N ALA A 115 -11.51 10.57 -2.69
CA ALA A 115 -11.29 9.25 -2.08
C ALA A 115 -12.62 8.52 -1.81
N HIS A 116 -12.55 7.24 -1.48
CA HIS A 116 -13.68 6.54 -0.91
C HIS A 116 -14.11 7.19 0.43
N GLN A 117 -15.40 7.16 0.75
CA GLN A 117 -15.92 7.79 1.97
C GLN A 117 -15.24 7.24 3.23
N ASP A 118 -15.02 5.93 3.32
CA ASP A 118 -14.39 5.30 4.48
C ASP A 118 -12.90 5.68 4.61
N ALA A 119 -12.21 5.96 3.50
CA ALA A 119 -10.86 6.52 3.57
C ALA A 119 -10.85 7.89 4.25
N LYS A 120 -11.81 8.75 3.95
CA LYS A 120 -11.96 10.04 4.64
C LYS A 120 -12.21 9.85 6.14
N VAL A 121 -13.03 8.88 6.53
CA VAL A 121 -13.31 8.57 7.94
C VAL A 121 -12.01 8.14 8.64
N ALA A 122 -11.24 7.23 8.04
CA ALA A 122 -9.95 6.77 8.59
C ALA A 122 -8.93 7.92 8.69
N ILE A 123 -8.78 8.73 7.64
CA ILE A 123 -7.86 9.88 7.60
C ILE A 123 -8.16 10.86 8.75
N LEU A 124 -9.43 11.18 8.98
CA LEU A 124 -9.84 12.08 10.06
C LEU A 124 -9.68 11.45 11.44
N GLY A 125 -10.10 10.19 11.59
CA GLY A 125 -10.05 9.46 12.86
C GLY A 125 -8.62 9.24 13.36
N GLU A 126 -7.71 8.89 12.46
CA GLU A 126 -6.31 8.61 12.78
C GLU A 126 -5.38 9.82 12.61
N LYS A 127 -5.93 10.96 12.17
CA LYS A 127 -5.16 12.20 11.91
C LYS A 127 -3.97 11.97 10.97
N ARG A 128 -4.22 11.25 9.87
CA ARG A 128 -3.16 10.91 8.92
C ARG A 128 -2.55 12.18 8.29
N PRO A 129 -1.23 12.22 8.07
CA PRO A 129 -0.53 13.41 7.56
C PRO A 129 -0.75 13.57 6.05
N THR A 130 -1.95 13.99 5.69
CA THR A 130 -2.37 14.20 4.30
C THR A 130 -3.51 15.20 4.20
N ALA A 131 -3.80 15.68 2.99
CA ALA A 131 -4.97 16.51 2.75
C ALA A 131 -6.26 15.69 2.90
N VAL A 132 -7.22 16.23 3.63
CA VAL A 132 -8.53 15.60 3.81
C VAL A 132 -9.30 15.64 2.48
N PRO A 133 -9.86 14.52 2.00
CA PRO A 133 -10.65 14.50 0.76
C PRO A 133 -11.83 15.47 0.78
N GLN A 134 -11.91 16.36 -0.22
CA GLN A 134 -13.02 17.27 -0.41
C GLN A 134 -14.22 16.58 -1.05
N VAL A 135 -13.95 15.64 -1.97
CA VAL A 135 -14.97 14.86 -2.67
C VAL A 135 -14.84 13.40 -2.28
N THR A 136 -15.96 12.79 -1.94
CA THR A 136 -16.01 11.36 -1.58
C THR A 136 -17.13 10.64 -2.35
N PHE A 137 -16.96 9.33 -2.51
CA PHE A 137 -17.96 8.43 -3.11
C PHE A 137 -18.00 7.10 -2.33
N THR A 138 -19.03 6.28 -2.55
CA THR A 138 -19.23 5.02 -1.83
C THR A 138 -19.17 3.76 -2.70
N ASP A 139 -19.50 3.87 -3.99
CA ASP A 139 -19.53 2.73 -4.91
C ASP A 139 -18.71 3.03 -6.18
N ARG A 140 -19.15 4.03 -6.94
CA ARG A 140 -18.51 4.43 -8.20
C ARG A 140 -18.50 5.94 -8.35
N MET A 141 -17.49 6.42 -9.05
CA MET A 141 -17.38 7.80 -9.47
C MET A 141 -16.63 7.88 -10.79
N THR A 142 -16.91 8.88 -11.59
CA THR A 142 -16.16 9.18 -12.82
C THR A 142 -15.57 10.58 -12.70
N ILE A 143 -14.29 10.70 -13.05
CA ILE A 143 -13.61 12.00 -13.23
C ILE A 143 -13.39 12.18 -14.72
N GLU A 144 -13.91 13.29 -15.25
CA GLU A 144 -13.66 13.72 -16.62
C GLU A 144 -12.83 15.00 -16.63
N LEU A 145 -11.69 14.97 -17.31
CA LEU A 145 -10.80 16.12 -17.45
C LEU A 145 -10.17 16.15 -18.83
N GLY A 146 -10.39 17.23 -19.59
CA GLY A 146 -9.76 17.44 -20.89
C GLY A 146 -9.96 16.30 -21.90
N GLY A 147 -11.13 15.64 -21.87
CA GLY A 147 -11.48 14.51 -22.73
C GLY A 147 -10.96 13.14 -22.21
N THR A 148 -10.30 13.09 -21.07
CA THR A 148 -9.92 11.85 -20.40
C THR A 148 -10.96 11.46 -19.37
N VAL A 149 -11.32 10.17 -19.34
CA VAL A 149 -12.23 9.55 -18.37
C VAL A 149 -11.43 8.64 -17.46
N MET A 150 -11.52 8.86 -16.17
CA MET A 150 -11.03 7.94 -15.11
C MET A 150 -12.24 7.47 -14.30
N GLU A 151 -12.48 6.16 -14.32
CA GLU A 151 -13.54 5.53 -13.53
C GLU A 151 -12.97 5.03 -12.22
N LEU A 152 -13.63 5.36 -11.12
CA LEU A 152 -13.28 4.94 -9.76
C LEU A 152 -14.29 3.90 -9.32
N HIS A 153 -13.83 2.72 -8.88
CA HIS A 153 -14.68 1.62 -8.46
C HIS A 153 -14.29 1.13 -7.08
N TRP A 154 -15.20 1.18 -6.12
CA TRP A 154 -15.07 0.41 -4.90
C TRP A 154 -15.57 -1.02 -5.15
N VAL A 155 -14.70 -1.99 -4.97
CA VAL A 155 -14.99 -3.40 -5.32
C VAL A 155 -15.37 -4.25 -4.11
N GLY A 156 -15.49 -3.64 -2.95
CA GLY A 156 -15.72 -4.31 -1.66
C GLY A 156 -14.49 -4.24 -0.77
N ARG A 157 -14.65 -4.72 0.45
CA ARG A 157 -13.55 -4.80 1.42
C ARG A 157 -12.54 -5.85 0.99
N ASN A 158 -11.26 -5.57 1.18
CA ASN A 158 -10.17 -6.48 0.80
C ASN A 158 -8.96 -6.30 1.73
N HIS A 159 -7.85 -5.73 1.26
CA HIS A 159 -6.72 -5.27 2.07
C HIS A 159 -7.10 -4.09 2.99
N SER A 160 -8.05 -3.27 2.56
CA SER A 160 -8.69 -2.25 3.38
C SER A 160 -10.21 -2.25 3.13
N ASN A 161 -10.98 -1.48 3.91
CA ASN A 161 -12.39 -1.29 3.68
C ASN A 161 -12.71 -0.21 2.63
N ASN A 162 -11.69 0.44 2.07
CA ASN A 162 -11.84 1.63 1.26
C ASN A 162 -10.94 1.65 -0.01
N SER A 163 -10.37 0.51 -0.39
CA SER A 163 -9.54 0.39 -1.60
C SER A 163 -10.34 0.65 -2.88
N VAL A 164 -9.78 1.48 -3.76
CA VAL A 164 -10.38 1.91 -5.03
C VAL A 164 -9.57 1.35 -6.20
N VAL A 165 -10.28 0.79 -7.19
CA VAL A 165 -9.72 0.50 -8.51
C VAL A 165 -9.97 1.71 -9.40
N MET A 166 -8.92 2.24 -10.02
CA MET A 166 -8.99 3.33 -10.98
C MET A 166 -8.80 2.77 -12.38
N ARG A 167 -9.82 2.92 -13.22
CA ARG A 167 -9.81 2.41 -14.59
C ARG A 167 -9.72 3.56 -15.58
N LEU A 168 -8.87 3.40 -16.59
CA LEU A 168 -8.76 4.27 -17.76
C LEU A 168 -9.24 3.47 -18.98
N PRO A 169 -10.53 3.60 -19.35
CA PRO A 169 -11.16 2.73 -20.36
C PRO A 169 -10.49 2.81 -21.72
N LYS A 170 -10.11 4.00 -22.15
CA LYS A 170 -9.50 4.25 -23.47
C LYS A 170 -8.14 3.58 -23.60
N GLU A 171 -7.31 3.68 -22.57
CA GLU A 171 -5.96 3.10 -22.52
C GLU A 171 -5.98 1.64 -22.06
N LYS A 172 -7.15 1.14 -21.65
CA LYS A 172 -7.35 -0.21 -21.09
C LYS A 172 -6.41 -0.50 -19.92
N ILE A 173 -6.29 0.45 -19.01
CA ILE A 173 -5.49 0.36 -17.80
C ILE A 173 -6.41 0.20 -16.59
N ALA A 174 -6.03 -0.69 -15.66
CA ALA A 174 -6.54 -0.74 -14.29
C ALA A 174 -5.39 -0.51 -13.31
N PHE A 175 -5.55 0.46 -12.41
CA PHE A 175 -4.64 0.73 -11.31
C PHE A 175 -5.33 0.34 -10.01
N ALA A 176 -4.75 -0.60 -9.27
CA ALA A 176 -5.24 -1.02 -7.97
C ALA A 176 -4.06 -1.34 -7.05
N VAL A 177 -4.10 -0.77 -5.85
CA VAL A 177 -2.96 -0.71 -4.94
C VAL A 177 -3.13 -1.74 -3.82
N ASP A 178 -2.04 -2.43 -3.48
CA ASP A 178 -1.83 -3.34 -2.33
C ASP A 178 -2.64 -4.62 -2.29
N PHE A 179 -3.91 -4.60 -2.69
CA PHE A 179 -4.72 -5.80 -2.62
C PHE A 179 -4.56 -6.75 -3.82
N ILE A 180 -3.73 -6.41 -4.82
CA ILE A 180 -3.38 -7.26 -5.97
C ILE A 180 -1.88 -7.14 -6.27
N PRO A 181 -1.00 -7.82 -5.55
CA PRO A 181 0.41 -7.90 -5.92
C PRO A 181 0.60 -8.72 -7.19
N VAL A 182 1.48 -8.25 -8.08
CA VAL A 182 1.79 -8.91 -9.36
C VAL A 182 2.92 -9.90 -9.18
N ARG A 183 2.64 -11.18 -9.36
CA ARG A 183 3.62 -12.28 -9.17
C ARG A 183 4.37 -12.18 -7.85
N ALA A 184 3.63 -11.84 -6.79
CA ALA A 184 4.13 -11.76 -5.43
C ALA A 184 3.05 -12.26 -4.46
N VAL A 185 3.47 -12.70 -3.28
CA VAL A 185 2.55 -13.08 -2.19
C VAL A 185 2.06 -11.84 -1.46
N THR A 186 1.04 -11.99 -0.61
CA THR A 186 0.51 -10.87 0.19
C THR A 186 1.53 -10.36 1.21
N PHE A 187 1.33 -9.13 1.64
CA PHE A 187 2.19 -8.51 2.64
C PHE A 187 1.97 -9.14 4.02
N ARG A 188 3.07 -9.61 4.63
CA ARG A 188 3.16 -10.11 6.01
C ARG A 188 2.06 -11.14 6.36
N ASP A 189 1.43 -10.96 7.53
CA ASP A 189 0.40 -11.80 8.12
C ASP A 189 -1.03 -11.31 7.84
N LEU A 190 -1.24 -10.60 6.73
CA LEU A 190 -2.55 -10.06 6.34
C LEU A 190 -3.17 -9.19 7.46
N PRO A 191 -2.50 -8.12 7.92
CA PRO A 191 -2.90 -7.40 9.14
C PRO A 191 -4.30 -6.77 9.05
N ASP A 192 -4.69 -6.27 7.87
CA ASP A 192 -5.90 -5.48 7.66
C ASP A 192 -6.94 -6.19 6.78
N ALA A 193 -6.82 -7.51 6.59
CA ALA A 193 -7.57 -8.26 5.58
C ALA A 193 -9.03 -8.56 5.96
N TYR A 194 -9.91 -8.37 4.98
CA TYR A 194 -11.31 -8.83 4.96
C TYR A 194 -11.42 -10.05 4.03
N LEU A 195 -11.09 -11.22 4.55
CA LEU A 195 -10.72 -12.40 3.78
C LEU A 195 -11.72 -12.82 2.68
N ASP A 196 -12.97 -13.10 3.04
CA ASP A 196 -13.96 -13.60 2.09
C ASP A 196 -14.33 -12.52 1.07
N GLU A 197 -14.42 -11.29 1.49
CA GLU A 197 -14.70 -10.16 0.62
C GLU A 197 -13.52 -9.82 -0.29
N TRP A 198 -12.28 -10.08 0.15
CA TRP A 198 -11.10 -9.88 -0.70
C TRP A 198 -11.14 -10.76 -1.95
N ILE A 199 -11.46 -12.04 -1.79
CA ILE A 199 -11.61 -12.97 -2.95
C ILE A 199 -12.72 -12.47 -3.89
N GLU A 200 -13.86 -12.02 -3.35
CA GLU A 200 -14.94 -11.45 -4.16
C GLU A 200 -14.53 -10.13 -4.84
N SER A 201 -13.73 -9.29 -4.18
CA SER A 201 -13.15 -8.08 -4.79
C SER A 201 -12.27 -8.43 -5.98
N LEU A 202 -11.42 -9.47 -5.87
CA LEU A 202 -10.57 -9.95 -6.97
C LEU A 202 -11.38 -10.40 -8.18
N LYS A 203 -12.49 -11.14 -7.97
CA LYS A 203 -13.40 -11.55 -9.04
C LYS A 203 -14.04 -10.36 -9.75
N LYS A 204 -14.40 -9.30 -9.02
CA LYS A 204 -14.93 -8.07 -9.61
C LYS A 204 -13.89 -7.37 -10.47
N VAL A 205 -12.62 -7.30 -10.02
CA VAL A 205 -11.53 -6.70 -10.82
C VAL A 205 -11.26 -7.55 -12.07
N GLU A 206 -11.25 -8.88 -11.94
CA GLU A 206 -11.07 -9.81 -13.06
C GLU A 206 -12.16 -9.62 -14.14
N ALA A 207 -13.40 -9.29 -13.76
CA ALA A 207 -14.50 -9.02 -14.66
C ALA A 207 -14.39 -7.66 -15.39
N MET A 208 -13.53 -6.75 -14.94
CA MET A 208 -13.32 -5.46 -15.61
C MET A 208 -12.53 -5.65 -16.92
N GLU A 209 -12.75 -4.76 -17.88
CA GLU A 209 -11.99 -4.74 -19.11
C GLU A 209 -10.73 -3.88 -18.97
N PHE A 210 -9.57 -4.51 -19.05
CA PHE A 210 -8.24 -3.89 -19.11
C PHE A 210 -7.23 -4.88 -19.71
N ASP A 211 -6.17 -4.34 -20.31
CA ASP A 211 -5.04 -5.10 -20.84
C ASP A 211 -3.81 -4.93 -19.92
N ILE A 212 -3.64 -3.75 -19.32
CA ILE A 212 -2.53 -3.40 -18.45
C ILE A 212 -3.03 -3.25 -17.02
N PHE A 213 -2.41 -4.00 -16.10
CA PHE A 213 -2.63 -3.85 -14.66
C PHE A 213 -1.45 -3.14 -14.01
N VAL A 214 -1.71 -2.11 -13.23
CA VAL A 214 -0.71 -1.32 -12.53
C VAL A 214 -0.90 -1.51 -11.03
N PRO A 215 0.03 -2.17 -10.32
CA PRO A 215 -0.01 -2.27 -8.86
C PRO A 215 0.69 -1.09 -8.19
N GLY A 216 0.40 -0.87 -6.89
CA GLY A 216 1.11 0.08 -6.03
C GLY A 216 2.55 -0.34 -5.71
N HIS A 217 2.84 -1.63 -5.80
CA HIS A 217 4.16 -2.22 -5.58
C HIS A 217 4.51 -3.23 -6.66
N GLY A 218 5.78 -3.31 -7.06
CA GLY A 218 6.27 -4.31 -8.02
C GLY A 218 6.07 -3.94 -9.49
N PRO A 219 6.19 -4.90 -10.42
CA PRO A 219 6.15 -4.66 -11.87
C PRO A 219 4.72 -4.45 -12.39
N LEU A 220 4.61 -3.94 -13.60
CA LEU A 220 3.35 -3.97 -14.35
C LEU A 220 2.90 -5.43 -14.58
N GLY A 221 1.61 -5.63 -14.61
CA GLY A 221 0.97 -6.90 -14.87
C GLY A 221 -0.15 -6.79 -15.91
N ASN A 222 -0.97 -7.82 -15.95
CA ASN A 222 -2.12 -7.92 -16.82
C ASN A 222 -3.26 -8.71 -16.12
N LYS A 223 -4.34 -8.98 -16.83
CA LYS A 223 -5.48 -9.73 -16.27
C LYS A 223 -5.11 -11.12 -15.75
N THR A 224 -4.18 -11.82 -16.41
CA THR A 224 -3.73 -13.14 -15.96
C THR A 224 -3.04 -13.06 -14.59
N ASP A 225 -2.29 -12.00 -14.31
CA ASP A 225 -1.67 -11.81 -13.00
C ASP A 225 -2.72 -11.62 -11.89
N VAL A 226 -3.83 -10.93 -12.18
CA VAL A 226 -4.98 -10.80 -11.25
C VAL A 226 -5.63 -12.16 -10.97
N VAL A 227 -5.89 -12.94 -12.01
CA VAL A 227 -6.42 -14.31 -11.92
C VAL A 227 -5.50 -15.20 -11.09
N ASN A 228 -4.21 -15.15 -11.36
CA ASN A 228 -3.21 -15.95 -10.65
C ASN A 228 -3.15 -15.58 -9.16
N PHE A 229 -3.22 -14.28 -8.84
CA PHE A 229 -3.23 -13.83 -7.45
C PHE A 229 -4.52 -14.26 -6.73
N ARG A 230 -5.68 -14.21 -7.39
CA ARG A 230 -6.90 -14.79 -6.83
C ARG A 230 -6.74 -16.29 -6.55
N GLY A 231 -6.16 -17.03 -7.49
CA GLY A 231 -5.85 -18.45 -7.28
C GLY A 231 -4.96 -18.70 -6.07
N TYR A 232 -3.95 -17.84 -5.84
CA TYR A 232 -3.14 -17.90 -4.63
C TYR A 232 -3.96 -17.72 -3.35
N MET A 233 -4.83 -16.72 -3.30
CA MET A 233 -5.69 -16.45 -2.14
C MET A 233 -6.68 -17.59 -1.89
N GLU A 234 -7.27 -18.17 -2.95
CA GLU A 234 -8.17 -19.30 -2.85
C GLU A 234 -7.46 -20.57 -2.36
N ASP A 235 -6.25 -20.86 -2.86
CA ASP A 235 -5.46 -22.01 -2.42
C ASP A 235 -5.03 -21.88 -0.96
N LEU A 236 -4.48 -20.74 -0.58
CA LEU A 236 -4.05 -20.48 0.79
C LEU A 236 -5.24 -20.62 1.74
N ARG A 237 -6.38 -19.96 1.42
CA ARG A 237 -7.60 -20.05 2.22
C ARG A 237 -8.14 -21.47 2.29
N GLY A 238 -8.21 -22.17 1.17
CA GLY A 238 -8.77 -23.51 1.08
C GLY A 238 -8.02 -24.51 1.96
N GLN A 239 -6.69 -24.51 1.86
CA GLN A 239 -5.82 -25.40 2.66
C GLN A 239 -5.87 -25.09 4.14
N VAL A 240 -5.75 -23.80 4.51
CA VAL A 240 -5.81 -23.36 5.92
C VAL A 240 -7.20 -23.66 6.52
N LEU A 241 -8.27 -23.40 5.80
CA LEU A 241 -9.63 -23.71 6.25
C LEU A 241 -9.84 -25.23 6.47
N ALA A 242 -9.31 -26.06 5.58
CA ALA A 242 -9.37 -27.53 5.73
C ALA A 242 -8.63 -27.99 7.00
N ALA A 243 -7.41 -27.48 7.25
CA ALA A 243 -6.65 -27.79 8.46
C ALA A 243 -7.39 -27.30 9.72
N ALA A 244 -7.92 -26.08 9.72
CA ALA A 244 -8.68 -25.53 10.85
C ALA A 244 -9.95 -26.34 11.16
N ARG A 245 -10.68 -26.79 10.11
CA ARG A 245 -11.86 -27.67 10.27
C ARG A 245 -11.50 -29.04 10.84
N ALA A 246 -10.32 -29.56 10.52
CA ALA A 246 -9.77 -30.78 11.10
C ALA A 246 -9.22 -30.62 12.52
N GLY A 247 -9.38 -29.43 13.13
CA GLY A 247 -8.92 -29.14 14.49
C GLY A 247 -7.39 -28.99 14.63
N LYS A 248 -6.69 -28.76 13.50
CA LYS A 248 -5.23 -28.59 13.51
C LYS A 248 -4.80 -27.27 14.17
N THR A 249 -3.72 -27.32 14.92
CA THR A 249 -3.07 -26.15 15.47
C THR A 249 -2.41 -25.32 14.35
N LEU A 250 -1.97 -24.10 14.66
CA LEU A 250 -1.20 -23.29 13.73
C LEU A 250 0.07 -24.00 13.25
N ASP A 251 0.82 -24.60 14.16
CA ASP A 251 2.08 -25.29 13.82
C ASP A 251 1.85 -26.51 12.92
N GLU A 252 0.82 -27.31 13.20
CA GLU A 252 0.42 -28.41 12.32
C GLU A 252 -0.05 -27.88 10.96
N THR A 253 -0.80 -26.76 10.94
CA THR A 253 -1.27 -26.14 9.70
C THR A 253 -0.11 -25.66 8.83
N LYS A 254 0.93 -25.04 9.41
CA LYS A 254 2.14 -24.65 8.71
C LYS A 254 2.87 -25.81 8.03
N GLN A 255 2.78 -27.02 8.61
CA GLN A 255 3.39 -28.23 8.05
C GLN A 255 2.55 -28.86 6.94
N LEU A 256 1.23 -28.63 6.94
CA LEU A 256 0.27 -29.24 6.00
C LEU A 256 0.03 -28.39 4.74
N VAL A 257 0.13 -27.08 4.87
CA VAL A 257 -0.15 -26.15 3.76
C VAL A 257 1.00 -26.14 2.75
N ASP A 258 0.71 -26.57 1.53
CA ASP A 258 1.67 -26.57 0.41
C ASP A 258 1.41 -25.39 -0.54
N LEU A 259 2.29 -24.40 -0.49
CA LEU A 259 2.35 -23.24 -1.39
C LEU A 259 3.53 -23.33 -2.35
N SER A 260 4.11 -24.51 -2.56
CA SER A 260 5.36 -24.70 -3.33
C SER A 260 5.25 -24.20 -4.76
N LYS A 261 4.08 -24.20 -5.37
CA LYS A 261 3.85 -23.67 -6.72
C LYS A 261 4.08 -22.15 -6.83
N TYR A 262 4.12 -21.44 -5.70
CA TYR A 262 4.35 -20.00 -5.64
C TYR A 262 5.77 -19.61 -5.20
N LYS A 263 6.70 -20.57 -5.08
CA LYS A 263 8.07 -20.33 -4.62
C LYS A 263 8.84 -19.27 -5.42
N SER A 264 8.53 -19.12 -6.70
CA SER A 264 9.15 -18.12 -7.56
C SER A 264 8.55 -16.73 -7.45
N TRP A 265 7.50 -16.57 -6.65
CA TRP A 265 6.84 -15.28 -6.48
C TRP A 265 7.62 -14.37 -5.54
N GLY A 266 7.54 -13.06 -5.81
CA GLY A 266 8.18 -12.04 -4.96
C GLY A 266 7.69 -12.14 -3.51
N GLY A 267 8.63 -12.01 -2.58
CA GLY A 267 8.34 -12.06 -1.14
C GLY A 267 8.01 -13.45 -0.58
N PHE A 268 7.98 -14.52 -1.38
CA PHE A 268 7.58 -15.84 -0.91
C PHE A 268 8.44 -16.35 0.25
N GLU A 269 9.75 -16.26 0.16
CA GLU A 269 10.66 -16.73 1.21
C GLU A 269 10.47 -16.01 2.54
N GLN A 270 10.19 -14.71 2.49
CA GLN A 270 10.04 -13.87 3.68
C GLN A 270 8.62 -13.89 4.25
N MET A 271 7.60 -14.05 3.42
CA MET A 271 6.20 -13.80 3.79
C MET A 271 5.29 -15.02 3.65
N GLY A 272 5.68 -16.06 2.90
CA GLY A 272 4.81 -17.21 2.66
C GLY A 272 4.32 -17.88 3.95
N MET A 273 5.19 -18.06 4.93
CA MET A 273 4.81 -18.61 6.25
C MET A 273 3.96 -17.64 7.06
N LEU A 274 4.24 -16.33 6.97
CA LEU A 274 3.42 -15.30 7.62
C LEU A 274 2.02 -15.24 7.02
N ASN A 275 1.89 -15.46 5.71
CA ASN A 275 0.58 -15.52 5.06
C ASN A 275 -0.25 -16.71 5.59
N ILE A 276 0.37 -17.86 5.89
CA ILE A 276 -0.32 -19.00 6.53
C ILE A 276 -0.78 -18.62 7.94
N GLU A 277 0.07 -17.94 8.72
CA GLU A 277 -0.28 -17.47 10.07
C GLU A 277 -1.46 -16.50 10.05
N GLY A 278 -1.39 -15.49 9.19
CA GLY A 278 -2.45 -14.50 9.04
C GLY A 278 -3.75 -15.13 8.56
N MET A 279 -3.68 -16.03 7.57
CA MET A 279 -4.84 -16.75 7.06
C MET A 279 -5.47 -17.63 8.15
N TYR A 280 -4.67 -18.35 8.94
CA TYR A 280 -5.15 -19.15 10.05
C TYR A 280 -5.88 -18.29 11.09
N ARG A 281 -5.28 -17.18 11.50
CA ARG A 281 -5.90 -16.20 12.41
C ARG A 281 -7.25 -15.70 11.89
N LEU A 282 -7.33 -15.28 10.62
CA LEU A 282 -8.54 -14.78 9.99
C LEU A 282 -9.63 -15.86 9.89
N VAL A 283 -9.26 -17.08 9.51
CA VAL A 283 -10.19 -18.23 9.47
C VAL A 283 -10.75 -18.53 10.86
N GLN A 284 -9.94 -18.50 11.92
CA GLN A 284 -10.41 -18.73 13.30
C GLN A 284 -11.33 -17.61 13.79
N GLN A 285 -11.05 -16.36 13.48
CA GLN A 285 -11.88 -15.21 13.85
C GLN A 285 -13.26 -15.24 13.18
N ASN A 286 -13.34 -15.74 11.96
CA ASN A 286 -14.58 -15.81 11.18
C ASN A 286 -15.34 -17.13 11.36
N ARG A 287 -14.77 -18.13 12.04
CA ARG A 287 -15.47 -19.37 12.38
C ARG A 287 -16.56 -19.08 13.39
N ARG A 288 -17.81 -19.41 13.01
CA ARG A 288 -18.89 -19.49 13.99
C ARG A 288 -18.80 -20.87 14.66
N PRO A 289 -18.84 -20.93 16.01
CA PRO A 289 -19.03 -22.22 16.69
C PRO A 289 -20.35 -22.83 16.23
N ASN A 290 -20.32 -24.12 15.92
CA ASN A 290 -21.54 -24.89 15.60
C ASN A 290 -22.42 -25.01 16.83
#